data_15d333a4deb515ff3aa37117f2b1d2f4
#
_entry.id   15d333a4deb515ff3aa37117f2b1d2f4
#
_cell.length_a   1.000
_cell.length_b   1.000
_cell.length_c   1.000
_cell.angle_alpha   90.00
_cell.angle_beta   90.00
_cell.angle_gamma   90.00
#
_symmetry.space_group_name_H-M   'P 1'
#
loop_
_entity.id
_entity.type
_entity.pdbx_description
1 polymer ?
#
loop_
_entity_poly.entity_id
_entity_poly.type
_entity_poly.pdbx_seq_one_letter_code
_entity_poly.pdbx_strand_id
1 'polypeptide(L)'
;MLRFVVIGITDNPQPFFPPEVLEIIRQGKVFSGGKRHHEIVAPLLPDDTQWIDITVPLDDVFGQYKQLCGKTAEQTTIIVFASGDPLFFGFANTIQRKMPEADIKVYPTFNSLQMLAHRMALPYHDMQIVSLTGRDWQKLDEALIRGESLIGILTDRQKNPHTIHQRMSDYGYTNYQMTIGEHLGNPEQERISSYDEKAVYSHPNCIMLQKTASQVHPLGLPDAAFSLLDGREKMITKMPIRLLTLQALDLPKRHVFWDIGFCTGSVSIEARRLFPHLQIEAFEIRPECEAIIHENARRFGAPGIHVHMGDFRSVCCDSVATNEKPDAVFIGGHGGHLKEIMARVVSVLAPDGVIVMNSVKAPLVTTDSHQLWNEACRELGLTQEPPMRIQLNDNHPITILKCRR
;
A
#
# COMPACT_ATOMS: atom_id res chain seq x y z
N MET A 1 -14.36 31.12 -15.15
CA MET A 1 -13.36 30.02 -14.98
C MET A 1 -12.63 30.28 -13.66
N LEU A 2 -12.42 29.25 -12.83
CA LEU A 2 -11.64 29.42 -11.60
C LEU A 2 -10.15 29.28 -11.87
N ARG A 3 -9.37 30.12 -11.23
CA ARG A 3 -7.92 30.02 -11.18
C ARG A 3 -7.48 29.80 -9.74
N PHE A 4 -6.58 28.85 -9.54
CA PHE A 4 -5.95 28.60 -8.25
C PHE A 4 -4.47 29.01 -8.29
N VAL A 5 -4.07 29.76 -7.29
CA VAL A 5 -2.65 30.03 -7.02
C VAL A 5 -2.32 29.31 -5.72
N VAL A 6 -1.60 28.18 -5.82
CA VAL A 6 -1.30 27.35 -4.65
C VAL A 6 0.11 27.64 -4.18
N ILE A 7 0.21 28.18 -2.96
CA ILE A 7 1.46 28.64 -2.35
C ILE A 7 1.86 27.67 -1.24
N GLY A 8 3.04 27.09 -1.38
CA GLY A 8 3.64 26.24 -0.36
C GLY A 8 4.17 27.06 0.81
N ILE A 9 3.89 26.60 2.04
CA ILE A 9 4.45 27.18 3.27
C ILE A 9 5.01 26.09 4.18
N THR A 10 6.02 26.44 4.97
CA THR A 10 6.54 25.61 6.05
C THR A 10 5.79 25.89 7.37
N ASP A 11 6.23 25.28 8.45
CA ASP A 11 5.69 25.55 9.80
C ASP A 11 6.29 26.83 10.44
N ASN A 12 7.01 27.65 9.67
CA ASN A 12 7.59 28.89 10.15
C ASN A 12 6.49 29.93 10.39
N PRO A 13 6.34 30.49 11.62
CA PRO A 13 5.38 31.55 11.91
C PRO A 13 5.67 32.84 11.15
N GLN A 14 6.88 33.03 10.62
CA GLN A 14 7.27 34.16 9.76
C GLN A 14 7.76 33.63 8.40
N PRO A 15 6.83 33.23 7.51
CA PRO A 15 7.21 32.62 6.24
C PRO A 15 7.87 33.67 5.34
N PHE A 16 8.97 33.26 4.70
CA PHE A 16 9.60 34.04 3.65
C PHE A 16 8.92 33.75 2.31
N PHE A 17 8.47 34.80 1.64
CA PHE A 17 7.95 34.71 0.29
C PHE A 17 8.78 35.60 -0.68
N PRO A 18 9.01 35.13 -1.91
CA PRO A 18 9.55 35.98 -2.98
C PRO A 18 8.66 37.21 -3.21
N PRO A 19 9.21 38.35 -3.69
CA PRO A 19 8.43 39.56 -3.93
C PRO A 19 7.20 39.36 -4.82
N GLU A 20 7.30 38.49 -5.85
CA GLU A 20 6.18 38.14 -6.72
C GLU A 20 5.03 37.50 -5.93
N VAL A 21 5.33 36.57 -5.01
CA VAL A 21 4.32 35.90 -4.19
C VAL A 21 3.68 36.86 -3.19
N LEU A 22 4.46 37.76 -2.59
CA LEU A 22 3.93 38.82 -1.71
C LEU A 22 2.96 39.74 -2.45
N GLU A 23 3.26 40.10 -3.71
CA GLU A 23 2.36 40.92 -4.52
C GLU A 23 1.05 40.18 -4.84
N ILE A 24 1.11 38.87 -5.15
CA ILE A 24 -0.08 38.05 -5.36
C ILE A 24 -0.93 38.03 -4.08
N ILE A 25 -0.33 37.86 -2.90
CA ILE A 25 -1.05 37.87 -1.63
C ILE A 25 -1.69 39.26 -1.40
N ARG A 26 -0.98 40.38 -1.61
CA ARG A 26 -1.52 41.73 -1.42
C ARG A 26 -2.72 42.04 -2.32
N GLN A 27 -2.74 41.51 -3.54
CA GLN A 27 -3.83 41.69 -4.50
C GLN A 27 -4.96 40.69 -4.35
N GLY A 28 -4.75 39.65 -3.51
CA GLY A 28 -5.72 38.59 -3.30
C GLY A 28 -6.99 39.04 -2.59
N LYS A 29 -8.13 38.45 -2.97
CA LYS A 29 -9.43 38.67 -2.33
C LYS A 29 -10.00 37.42 -1.69
N VAL A 30 -9.70 36.26 -2.25
CA VAL A 30 -10.18 34.97 -1.77
C VAL A 30 -9.00 34.07 -1.44
N PHE A 31 -8.95 33.62 -0.22
CA PHE A 31 -7.90 32.77 0.31
C PHE A 31 -8.47 31.47 0.85
N SER A 32 -7.64 30.43 0.89
CA SER A 32 -8.00 29.17 1.47
C SER A 32 -6.79 28.45 2.05
N GLY A 33 -7.03 27.64 3.09
CA GLY A 33 -5.99 26.88 3.76
C GLY A 33 -6.53 26.17 4.98
N GLY A 34 -5.75 25.30 5.60
CA GLY A 34 -6.07 24.75 6.92
C GLY A 34 -5.91 25.80 8.03
N LYS A 35 -6.49 25.57 9.20
CA LYS A 35 -6.45 26.48 10.36
C LYS A 35 -5.04 26.98 10.67
N ARG A 36 -4.06 26.08 10.76
CA ARG A 36 -2.64 26.45 10.99
C ARG A 36 -2.08 27.35 9.90
N HIS A 37 -2.42 27.11 8.62
CA HIS A 37 -1.97 27.98 7.53
C HIS A 37 -2.55 29.38 7.67
N HIS A 38 -3.82 29.50 8.08
CA HIS A 38 -4.47 30.78 8.35
C HIS A 38 -3.73 31.56 9.45
N GLU A 39 -3.46 30.90 10.57
CA GLU A 39 -2.73 31.51 11.71
C GLU A 39 -1.35 32.07 11.27
N ILE A 40 -0.64 31.35 10.41
CA ILE A 40 0.68 31.76 9.91
C ILE A 40 0.58 32.95 8.95
N VAL A 41 -0.39 32.96 8.04
CA VAL A 41 -0.43 33.99 6.97
C VAL A 41 -1.34 35.17 7.29
N ALA A 42 -2.18 35.09 8.32
CA ALA A 42 -3.11 36.15 8.70
C ALA A 42 -2.48 37.57 8.77
N PRO A 43 -1.25 37.77 9.31
CA PRO A 43 -0.62 39.06 9.34
C PRO A 43 -0.26 39.65 7.95
N LEU A 44 -0.30 38.82 6.91
CA LEU A 44 0.07 39.21 5.53
C LEU A 44 -1.14 39.46 4.63
N LEU A 45 -2.33 39.06 5.10
CA LEU A 45 -3.56 39.16 4.31
C LEU A 45 -4.09 40.59 4.31
N PRO A 46 -4.69 41.08 3.19
CA PRO A 46 -5.39 42.36 3.18
C PRO A 46 -6.63 42.34 4.12
N ASP A 47 -7.05 43.52 4.59
CA ASP A 47 -8.14 43.66 5.58
C ASP A 47 -9.52 43.18 5.06
N ASP A 48 -9.80 43.36 3.77
CA ASP A 48 -11.10 42.97 3.17
C ASP A 48 -10.96 41.70 2.31
N THR A 49 -10.79 40.55 2.97
CA THR A 49 -10.57 39.30 2.29
C THR A 49 -11.52 38.20 2.80
N GLN A 50 -11.87 37.28 1.90
CA GLN A 50 -12.62 36.07 2.24
C GLN A 50 -11.65 34.91 2.50
N TRP A 51 -11.77 34.24 3.65
CA TRP A 51 -11.05 33.02 3.96
C TRP A 51 -11.99 31.80 3.88
N ILE A 52 -11.52 30.72 3.27
CA ILE A 52 -12.21 29.41 3.19
C ILE A 52 -11.35 28.37 3.86
N ASP A 53 -11.84 27.82 4.96
CA ASP A 53 -11.13 26.76 5.69
C ASP A 53 -11.15 25.43 4.92
N ILE A 54 -9.99 24.81 4.78
CA ILE A 54 -9.89 23.44 4.26
C ILE A 54 -10.15 22.47 5.42
N THR A 55 -11.33 21.90 5.43
CA THR A 55 -11.81 20.93 6.43
C THR A 55 -12.28 19.64 5.77
N VAL A 56 -12.48 18.60 6.56
CA VAL A 56 -13.06 17.31 6.11
C VAL A 56 -14.54 17.31 6.51
N PRO A 57 -15.46 16.93 5.61
CA PRO A 57 -15.24 16.41 4.25
C PRO A 57 -14.87 17.48 3.22
N LEU A 58 -13.98 17.15 2.29
CA LEU A 58 -13.49 18.10 1.27
C LEU A 58 -14.57 18.56 0.28
N ASP A 59 -15.64 17.80 0.12
CA ASP A 59 -16.71 18.15 -0.83
C ASP A 59 -17.39 19.49 -0.48
N ASP A 60 -17.48 19.83 0.80
CA ASP A 60 -18.01 21.11 1.26
C ASP A 60 -17.09 22.28 0.85
N VAL A 61 -15.79 22.08 0.92
CA VAL A 61 -14.78 23.07 0.51
C VAL A 61 -14.86 23.30 -1.01
N PHE A 62 -14.90 22.23 -1.79
CA PHE A 62 -15.05 22.33 -3.25
C PHE A 62 -16.41 22.88 -3.67
N GLY A 63 -17.46 22.64 -2.88
CA GLY A 63 -18.78 23.28 -3.03
C GLY A 63 -18.68 24.81 -2.92
N GLN A 64 -17.98 25.32 -1.89
CA GLN A 64 -17.73 26.75 -1.72
C GLN A 64 -16.91 27.34 -2.87
N TYR A 65 -15.86 26.66 -3.34
CA TYR A 65 -15.08 27.10 -4.50
C TYR A 65 -15.97 27.22 -5.76
N LYS A 66 -16.85 26.27 -6.02
CA LYS A 66 -17.78 26.28 -7.16
C LYS A 66 -18.77 27.43 -7.08
N GLN A 67 -19.25 27.78 -5.88
CA GLN A 67 -20.18 28.90 -5.68
C GLN A 67 -19.56 30.27 -6.02
N LEU A 68 -18.22 30.39 -6.00
CA LEU A 68 -17.53 31.58 -6.43
C LEU A 68 -17.44 31.70 -7.96
N CYS A 69 -17.64 30.58 -8.66
CA CYS A 69 -17.64 30.54 -10.11
C CYS A 69 -18.97 31.13 -10.63
N GLY A 70 -18.90 32.23 -11.36
CA GLY A 70 -20.08 32.83 -12.01
C GLY A 70 -20.72 34.04 -11.30
N LYS A 71 -20.18 34.45 -10.15
CA LYS A 71 -20.62 35.71 -9.50
C LYS A 71 -20.13 36.97 -10.21
N THR A 72 -19.07 36.86 -11.01
CA THR A 72 -18.48 37.95 -11.81
C THR A 72 -18.18 37.45 -13.22
N ALA A 73 -18.21 38.34 -14.22
CA ALA A 73 -17.80 38.05 -15.60
C ALA A 73 -16.28 37.78 -15.70
N GLU A 74 -15.51 38.14 -14.68
CA GLU A 74 -14.07 37.99 -14.61
C GLU A 74 -13.67 36.65 -13.99
N GLN A 75 -12.44 36.20 -14.32
CA GLN A 75 -11.84 35.01 -13.76
C GLN A 75 -11.60 35.16 -12.25
N THR A 76 -12.27 34.36 -11.44
CA THR A 76 -12.07 34.39 -9.98
C THR A 76 -10.80 33.62 -9.62
N THR A 77 -9.86 34.29 -8.93
CA THR A 77 -8.63 33.69 -8.42
C THR A 77 -8.78 33.34 -6.93
N ILE A 78 -8.48 32.08 -6.57
CA ILE A 78 -8.42 31.60 -5.19
C ILE A 78 -6.95 31.31 -4.86
N ILE A 79 -6.43 31.97 -3.83
CA ILE A 79 -5.08 31.75 -3.33
C ILE A 79 -5.15 30.70 -2.23
N VAL A 80 -4.45 29.59 -2.42
CA VAL A 80 -4.49 28.45 -1.49
C VAL A 80 -3.13 28.26 -0.84
N PHE A 81 -3.10 28.22 0.49
CA PHE A 81 -1.88 27.88 1.23
C PHE A 81 -1.86 26.38 1.55
N ALA A 82 -0.76 25.71 1.23
CA ALA A 82 -0.55 24.29 1.44
C ALA A 82 0.81 24.04 2.11
N SER A 83 0.92 22.96 2.87
CA SER A 83 2.18 22.58 3.52
C SER A 83 3.22 22.15 2.49
N GLY A 84 4.43 22.70 2.56
CA GLY A 84 5.58 22.30 1.76
C GLY A 84 5.37 22.51 0.27
N ASP A 85 5.67 21.49 -0.52
CA ASP A 85 5.40 21.50 -1.96
C ASP A 85 3.95 21.07 -2.23
N PRO A 86 3.11 21.96 -2.82
CA PRO A 86 1.70 21.66 -3.07
C PRO A 86 1.44 20.46 -4.01
N LEU A 87 2.42 20.08 -4.83
CA LEU A 87 2.35 18.91 -5.71
C LEU A 87 2.92 17.63 -5.07
N PHE A 88 3.64 17.75 -3.97
CA PHE A 88 4.20 16.61 -3.26
C PHE A 88 3.22 16.07 -2.22
N PHE A 89 2.32 15.19 -2.63
CA PHE A 89 1.17 14.70 -1.82
C PHE A 89 0.28 15.83 -1.27
N GLY A 90 0.41 17.01 -1.82
CA GLY A 90 -0.22 18.23 -1.35
C GLY A 90 -1.60 18.50 -1.97
N PHE A 91 -2.21 19.60 -1.54
CA PHE A 91 -3.58 19.94 -1.88
C PHE A 91 -3.79 20.31 -3.36
N ALA A 92 -2.73 20.74 -4.09
CA ALA A 92 -2.81 21.00 -5.53
C ALA A 92 -3.23 19.74 -6.33
N ASN A 93 -2.75 18.55 -5.95
CA ASN A 93 -3.17 17.29 -6.56
C ASN A 93 -4.67 17.02 -6.36
N THR A 94 -5.22 17.43 -5.23
CA THR A 94 -6.65 17.30 -4.94
C THR A 94 -7.47 18.26 -5.79
N ILE A 95 -6.99 19.51 -5.97
CA ILE A 95 -7.62 20.47 -6.88
C ILE A 95 -7.63 19.91 -8.30
N GLN A 96 -6.51 19.43 -8.83
CA GLN A 96 -6.42 18.85 -10.17
C GLN A 96 -7.44 17.73 -10.39
N ARG A 97 -7.60 16.85 -9.40
CA ARG A 97 -8.53 15.73 -9.47
C ARG A 97 -10.01 16.14 -9.37
N LYS A 98 -10.34 17.10 -8.50
CA LYS A 98 -11.72 17.53 -8.22
C LYS A 98 -12.20 18.62 -9.18
N MET A 99 -11.30 19.36 -9.80
CA MET A 99 -11.57 20.49 -10.71
C MET A 99 -10.57 20.47 -11.88
N PRO A 100 -10.63 19.47 -12.77
CA PRO A 100 -9.65 19.29 -13.84
C PRO A 100 -9.64 20.44 -14.88
N GLU A 101 -10.72 21.23 -14.93
CA GLU A 101 -10.85 22.41 -15.81
C GLU A 101 -10.26 23.70 -15.22
N ALA A 102 -9.79 23.68 -13.97
CA ALA A 102 -9.25 24.87 -13.32
C ALA A 102 -7.83 25.18 -13.80
N ASP A 103 -7.54 26.48 -13.96
CA ASP A 103 -6.16 26.97 -14.15
C ASP A 103 -5.42 26.94 -12.80
N ILE A 104 -4.25 26.28 -12.75
CA ILE A 104 -3.51 26.11 -11.50
C ILE A 104 -2.06 26.61 -11.67
N LYS A 105 -1.68 27.62 -10.90
CA LYS A 105 -0.27 28.04 -10.76
C LYS A 105 0.23 27.65 -9.37
N VAL A 106 1.43 27.05 -9.30
CA VAL A 106 2.02 26.55 -8.04
C VAL A 106 3.31 27.29 -7.73
N TYR A 107 3.43 27.72 -6.47
CA TYR A 107 4.64 28.27 -5.88
C TYR A 107 5.09 27.36 -4.74
N PRO A 108 6.02 26.42 -4.99
CA PRO A 108 6.43 25.43 -4.00
C PRO A 108 7.40 26.01 -2.97
N THR A 109 7.47 25.36 -1.81
CA THR A 109 8.60 25.44 -0.90
C THR A 109 9.10 24.02 -0.57
N PHE A 110 10.16 23.89 0.23
CA PHE A 110 10.65 22.59 0.64
C PHE A 110 9.59 21.81 1.40
N ASN A 111 9.38 20.56 1.00
CA ASN A 111 8.56 19.64 1.77
C ASN A 111 9.31 19.16 3.03
N SER A 112 8.58 18.55 3.97
CA SER A 112 9.13 18.12 5.26
C SER A 112 10.27 17.09 5.13
N LEU A 113 10.21 16.19 4.14
CA LEU A 113 11.28 15.20 3.94
C LEU A 113 12.56 15.83 3.38
N GLN A 114 12.43 16.81 2.48
CA GLN A 114 13.57 17.60 2.02
C GLN A 114 14.20 18.38 3.16
N MET A 115 13.37 19.02 4.00
CA MET A 115 13.87 19.77 5.16
C MET A 115 14.59 18.86 6.14
N LEU A 116 14.04 17.66 6.45
CA LEU A 116 14.69 16.70 7.32
C LEU A 116 16.03 16.22 6.74
N ALA A 117 16.08 15.92 5.44
CA ALA A 117 17.32 15.55 4.76
C ALA A 117 18.38 16.67 4.84
N HIS A 118 17.98 17.95 4.65
CA HIS A 118 18.88 19.09 4.79
C HIS A 118 19.42 19.24 6.21
N ARG A 119 18.58 19.05 7.24
CA ARG A 119 19.03 19.08 8.65
C ARG A 119 20.00 17.95 9.00
N MET A 120 19.84 16.80 8.35
CA MET A 120 20.72 15.65 8.49
C MET A 120 21.97 15.72 7.59
N ALA A 121 22.07 16.75 6.73
CA ALA A 121 23.07 16.83 5.66
C ALA A 121 23.15 15.55 4.81
N LEU A 122 21.99 14.95 4.53
CA LEU A 122 21.85 13.64 3.88
C LEU A 122 21.44 13.81 2.41
N PRO A 123 22.18 13.24 1.45
CA PRO A 123 21.72 13.12 0.07
C PRO A 123 20.44 12.27 -0.01
N TYR A 124 19.45 12.74 -0.77
CA TYR A 124 18.11 12.09 -0.83
C TYR A 124 17.62 11.80 -2.25
N HIS A 125 18.53 11.81 -3.24
CA HIS A 125 18.16 11.54 -4.63
C HIS A 125 17.62 10.12 -4.86
N ASP A 126 18.06 9.13 -4.05
CA ASP A 126 17.60 7.74 -4.07
C ASP A 126 16.54 7.44 -2.98
N MET A 127 15.99 8.47 -2.33
CA MET A 127 15.02 8.26 -1.27
C MET A 127 13.71 7.72 -1.81
N GLN A 128 13.31 6.53 -1.34
CA GLN A 128 11.96 6.02 -1.56
C GLN A 128 10.97 6.77 -0.68
N ILE A 129 10.01 7.44 -1.33
CA ILE A 129 9.03 8.27 -0.63
C ILE A 129 7.77 7.45 -0.37
N VAL A 130 7.31 7.46 0.89
CA VAL A 130 6.09 6.80 1.35
C VAL A 130 5.21 7.81 2.06
N SER A 131 3.97 7.96 1.61
CA SER A 131 2.96 8.72 2.35
C SER A 131 1.99 7.77 3.03
N LEU A 132 1.95 7.80 4.35
CA LEU A 132 0.98 7.07 5.18
C LEU A 132 -0.23 7.93 5.56
N THR A 133 -0.23 9.23 5.22
CA THR A 133 -1.31 10.15 5.55
C THR A 133 -2.62 9.72 4.89
N GLY A 134 -3.54 9.16 5.68
CA GLY A 134 -4.83 8.63 5.20
C GLY A 134 -4.70 7.46 4.21
N ARG A 135 -3.59 6.75 4.19
CA ARG A 135 -3.30 5.59 3.31
C ARG A 135 -2.99 4.36 4.13
N ASP A 136 -3.07 3.17 3.51
CA ASP A 136 -2.70 1.90 4.10
C ASP A 136 -1.17 1.75 4.28
N TRP A 137 -0.73 0.59 4.74
CA TRP A 137 0.67 0.26 4.99
C TRP A 137 1.42 -0.25 3.75
N GLN A 138 0.71 -0.57 2.67
CA GLN A 138 1.24 -1.33 1.54
C GLN A 138 2.56 -0.75 0.99
N LYS A 139 2.64 0.58 0.81
CA LYS A 139 3.85 1.22 0.26
C LYS A 139 5.03 1.20 1.21
N LEU A 140 4.80 1.27 2.52
CA LEU A 140 5.86 1.09 3.52
C LEU A 140 6.35 -0.36 3.53
N ASP A 141 5.42 -1.31 3.56
CA ASP A 141 5.73 -2.74 3.54
C ASP A 141 6.54 -3.10 2.28
N GLU A 142 6.15 -2.58 1.12
CA GLU A 142 6.86 -2.76 -0.15
C GLU A 142 8.30 -2.24 -0.06
N ALA A 143 8.50 -1.03 0.46
CA ALA A 143 9.82 -0.42 0.61
C ALA A 143 10.71 -1.22 1.59
N LEU A 144 10.14 -1.68 2.71
CA LEU A 144 10.86 -2.50 3.70
C LEU A 144 11.26 -3.87 3.13
N ILE A 145 10.34 -4.55 2.43
CA ILE A 145 10.61 -5.86 1.80
C ILE A 145 11.69 -5.73 0.72
N ARG A 146 11.66 -4.67 -0.09
CA ARG A 146 12.70 -4.38 -1.10
C ARG A 146 14.03 -4.02 -0.46
N GLY A 147 14.03 -3.66 0.82
CA GLY A 147 15.23 -3.24 1.53
C GLY A 147 15.81 -1.94 0.98
N GLU A 148 14.95 -0.96 0.71
CA GLU A 148 15.37 0.35 0.21
C GLU A 148 16.39 1.00 1.16
N SER A 149 17.39 1.66 0.63
CA SER A 149 18.49 2.22 1.42
C SER A 149 18.07 3.41 2.28
N LEU A 150 17.13 4.18 1.78
CA LEU A 150 16.60 5.38 2.40
C LEU A 150 15.10 5.48 2.13
N ILE A 151 14.29 5.54 3.19
CA ILE A 151 12.83 5.67 3.09
C ILE A 151 12.40 6.94 3.83
N GLY A 152 11.78 7.86 3.11
CA GLY A 152 11.15 9.06 3.68
C GLY A 152 9.65 8.85 3.86
N ILE A 153 9.12 9.05 5.08
CA ILE A 153 7.75 8.74 5.43
C ILE A 153 6.99 9.98 5.89
N LEU A 154 5.89 10.29 5.21
CA LEU A 154 4.89 11.25 5.69
C LEU A 154 3.89 10.50 6.58
N THR A 155 3.74 10.98 7.81
CA THR A 155 2.94 10.36 8.87
C THR A 155 1.55 10.98 8.99
N ASP A 156 0.70 10.34 9.80
CA ASP A 156 -0.54 10.92 10.32
C ASP A 156 -0.67 10.63 11.84
N ARG A 157 -1.82 10.95 12.43
CA ARG A 157 -2.02 10.75 13.87
C ARG A 157 -2.06 9.28 14.29
N GLN A 158 -2.51 8.37 13.41
CA GLN A 158 -2.58 6.94 13.67
C GLN A 158 -1.29 6.24 13.30
N LYS A 159 -0.77 6.56 12.09
CA LYS A 159 0.51 6.06 11.58
C LYS A 159 1.63 7.03 11.95
N ASN A 160 2.00 6.99 13.21
CA ASN A 160 2.99 7.82 13.89
C ASN A 160 4.32 7.06 14.11
N PRO A 161 5.37 7.69 14.64
CA PRO A 161 6.66 7.03 14.86
C PRO A 161 6.58 5.71 15.65
N HIS A 162 5.73 5.63 16.67
CA HIS A 162 5.59 4.42 17.48
C HIS A 162 4.93 3.27 16.71
N THR A 163 3.82 3.53 16.02
CA THR A 163 3.11 2.49 15.26
C THR A 163 3.92 2.00 14.07
N ILE A 164 4.72 2.88 13.45
CA ILE A 164 5.64 2.51 12.37
C ILE A 164 6.76 1.64 12.92
N HIS A 165 7.40 2.04 14.01
CA HIS A 165 8.45 1.25 14.66
C HIS A 165 7.93 -0.12 15.14
N GLN A 166 6.73 -0.16 15.75
CA GLN A 166 6.10 -1.41 16.16
C GLN A 166 5.90 -2.35 14.98
N ARG A 167 5.34 -1.84 13.85
CA ARG A 167 5.18 -2.64 12.63
C ARG A 167 6.50 -3.17 12.11
N MET A 168 7.54 -2.35 12.06
CA MET A 168 8.87 -2.78 11.66
C MET A 168 9.40 -3.90 12.57
N SER A 169 9.25 -3.75 13.87
CA SER A 169 9.69 -4.74 14.88
C SER A 169 8.92 -6.05 14.76
N ASP A 170 7.59 -6.00 14.60
CA ASP A 170 6.73 -7.18 14.46
C ASP A 170 7.14 -8.08 13.29
N TYR A 171 7.67 -7.48 12.22
CA TYR A 171 8.13 -8.20 11.02
C TYR A 171 9.65 -8.30 10.90
N GLY A 172 10.40 -7.98 11.96
CA GLY A 172 11.84 -8.17 12.04
C GLY A 172 12.68 -7.18 11.22
N TYR A 173 12.14 -6.01 10.85
CA TYR A 173 12.88 -4.94 10.17
C TYR A 173 13.65 -4.08 11.17
N THR A 174 14.66 -4.67 11.82
CA THR A 174 15.50 -4.01 12.84
C THR A 174 16.77 -3.39 12.24
N ASN A 175 16.95 -3.49 10.93
CA ASN A 175 18.12 -3.05 10.18
C ASN A 175 17.98 -1.62 9.62
N TYR A 176 17.15 -0.78 10.26
CA TYR A 176 17.00 0.62 9.93
C TYR A 176 17.17 1.50 11.17
N GLN A 177 17.89 2.61 10.98
CA GLN A 177 17.88 3.72 11.93
C GLN A 177 16.72 4.66 11.59
N MET A 178 15.88 4.96 12.58
CA MET A 178 14.74 5.85 12.42
C MET A 178 15.08 7.23 12.99
N THR A 179 14.99 8.27 12.16
CA THR A 179 15.10 9.68 12.54
C THR A 179 13.76 10.38 12.33
N ILE A 180 13.31 11.12 13.33
CA ILE A 180 12.04 11.86 13.33
C ILE A 180 12.33 13.35 13.26
N GLY A 181 11.65 14.05 12.34
CA GLY A 181 11.61 15.50 12.26
C GLY A 181 10.23 16.02 12.62
N GLU A 182 10.18 16.91 13.61
CA GLU A 182 8.94 17.50 14.15
C GLU A 182 8.95 18.99 13.90
N HIS A 183 7.80 19.58 13.52
CA HIS A 183 7.61 21.03 13.30
C HIS A 183 8.71 21.67 12.42
N LEU A 184 9.17 20.94 11.40
CA LEU A 184 10.27 21.39 10.54
C LEU A 184 9.97 22.76 9.93
N GLY A 185 10.92 23.69 10.11
CA GLY A 185 10.81 25.08 9.70
C GLY A 185 10.30 26.03 10.79
N ASN A 186 9.82 25.51 11.93
CA ASN A 186 9.44 26.35 13.07
C ASN A 186 10.66 26.54 13.98
N PRO A 187 11.23 27.78 14.09
CA PRO A 187 12.47 28.02 14.83
C PRO A 187 12.41 27.66 16.31
N GLU A 188 11.20 27.69 16.91
CA GLU A 188 11.00 27.46 18.35
C GLU A 188 10.63 26.02 18.67
N GLN A 189 10.01 25.29 17.72
CA GLN A 189 9.42 23.97 17.95
C GLN A 189 10.10 22.86 17.14
N GLU A 190 10.96 23.20 16.18
CA GLU A 190 11.68 22.24 15.36
C GLU A 190 12.50 21.31 16.24
N ARG A 191 12.25 20.01 16.13
CA ARG A 191 13.01 18.98 16.83
C ARG A 191 13.37 17.85 15.88
N ILE A 192 14.63 17.40 15.95
CA ILE A 192 15.11 16.23 15.22
C ILE A 192 15.71 15.27 16.22
N SER A 193 15.24 14.04 16.20
CA SER A 193 15.68 13.01 17.14
C SER A 193 15.71 11.62 16.51
N SER A 194 16.55 10.76 17.04
CA SER A 194 16.41 9.32 16.81
C SER A 194 15.18 8.79 17.55
N TYR A 195 14.64 7.67 17.08
CA TYR A 195 13.51 7.03 17.74
C TYR A 195 13.85 6.64 19.19
N ASP A 196 12.94 6.96 20.07
CA ASP A 196 12.93 6.55 21.48
C ASP A 196 11.51 6.09 21.84
N GLU A 197 11.39 4.88 22.37
CA GLU A 197 10.12 4.27 22.74
C GLU A 197 9.35 5.09 23.79
N LYS A 198 10.07 5.82 24.66
CA LYS A 198 9.50 6.63 25.75
C LYS A 198 9.20 8.07 25.35
N ALA A 199 9.67 8.51 24.19
CA ALA A 199 9.47 9.88 23.72
C ALA A 199 8.03 10.10 23.28
N VAL A 200 7.55 11.34 23.45
CA VAL A 200 6.29 11.81 22.84
C VAL A 200 6.66 12.62 21.63
N TYR A 201 6.05 12.27 20.48
CA TYR A 201 6.28 12.94 19.21
C TYR A 201 5.12 13.85 18.85
N SER A 202 5.44 15.12 18.62
CA SER A 202 4.46 16.15 18.26
C SER A 202 4.05 16.04 16.78
N HIS A 203 2.94 16.67 16.44
CA HIS A 203 2.47 16.83 15.07
C HIS A 203 2.57 18.29 14.62
N PRO A 204 2.97 18.56 13.37
CA PRO A 204 3.30 17.62 12.28
C PRO A 204 4.69 17.02 12.45
N ASN A 205 4.84 15.76 12.01
CA ASN A 205 6.15 15.11 11.94
C ASN A 205 6.31 14.30 10.65
N CYS A 206 7.55 13.96 10.32
CA CYS A 206 7.91 13.01 9.29
C CYS A 206 9.08 12.14 9.76
N ILE A 207 9.32 11.05 9.05
CA ILE A 207 10.32 10.07 9.44
C ILE A 207 11.28 9.80 8.28
N MET A 208 12.54 9.56 8.61
CA MET A 208 13.53 9.04 7.71
C MET A 208 14.10 7.74 8.25
N LEU A 209 14.02 6.66 7.46
CA LEU A 209 14.61 5.37 7.77
C LEU A 209 15.86 5.20 6.92
N GLN A 210 17.01 5.06 7.57
CA GLN A 210 18.28 4.77 6.91
C GLN A 210 18.67 3.31 7.18
N LYS A 211 18.89 2.53 6.12
CA LYS A 211 19.31 1.15 6.25
C LYS A 211 20.72 1.06 6.82
N THR A 212 20.88 0.32 7.91
CA THR A 212 22.16 0.13 8.62
C THR A 212 22.86 -1.17 8.26
N ALA A 213 22.09 -2.17 7.78
CA ALA A 213 22.65 -3.45 7.37
C ALA A 213 21.79 -4.07 6.26
N SER A 214 22.40 -4.85 5.37
CA SER A 214 21.70 -5.63 4.36
C SER A 214 21.04 -6.84 5.00
N GLN A 215 19.77 -7.07 4.67
CA GLN A 215 19.06 -8.29 5.04
C GLN A 215 19.09 -9.24 3.84
N VAL A 216 19.58 -10.46 4.03
CA VAL A 216 19.60 -11.46 2.97
C VAL A 216 18.21 -12.05 2.80
N HIS A 217 17.71 -12.02 1.59
CA HIS A 217 16.44 -12.64 1.23
C HIS A 217 16.71 -13.83 0.29
N PRO A 218 16.78 -15.07 0.82
CA PRO A 218 17.01 -16.24 -0.02
C PRO A 218 15.82 -16.46 -0.97
N LEU A 219 16.10 -16.92 -2.18
CA LEU A 219 15.08 -17.44 -3.08
C LEU A 219 14.68 -18.85 -2.58
N GLY A 220 13.42 -19.03 -2.25
CA GLY A 220 12.90 -20.27 -1.68
C GLY A 220 13.11 -20.36 -0.17
N LEU A 221 12.05 -20.21 0.59
CA LEU A 221 12.07 -20.35 2.04
C LEU A 221 12.11 -21.85 2.42
N PRO A 222 13.01 -22.30 3.33
CA PRO A 222 13.05 -23.69 3.75
C PRO A 222 11.75 -24.14 4.40
N ASP A 223 11.21 -25.30 3.99
CA ASP A 223 9.96 -25.82 4.53
C ASP A 223 10.02 -26.04 6.05
N ALA A 224 11.17 -26.48 6.56
CA ALA A 224 11.39 -26.74 8.00
C ALA A 224 11.35 -25.45 8.86
N ALA A 225 11.45 -24.27 8.25
CA ALA A 225 11.39 -23.00 8.97
C ALA A 225 9.96 -22.48 9.17
N PHE A 226 8.95 -23.13 8.57
CA PHE A 226 7.54 -22.78 8.76
C PHE A 226 6.96 -23.47 9.99
N SER A 227 6.13 -22.76 10.75
CA SER A 227 5.19 -23.36 11.67
C SER A 227 4.11 -24.11 10.89
N LEU A 228 3.82 -25.34 11.28
CA LEU A 228 2.96 -26.26 10.56
C LEU A 228 1.66 -26.51 11.34
N LEU A 229 0.58 -26.84 10.62
CA LEU A 229 -0.66 -27.30 11.24
C LEU A 229 -0.44 -28.68 11.89
N ASP A 230 -0.52 -28.77 13.21
CA ASP A 230 -0.32 -29.98 14.01
C ASP A 230 0.96 -30.76 13.63
N GLY A 231 2.03 -30.06 13.24
CA GLY A 231 3.28 -30.67 12.80
C GLY A 231 3.20 -31.45 11.48
N ARG A 232 2.13 -31.30 10.70
CA ARG A 232 1.89 -32.06 9.46
C ARG A 232 2.73 -31.58 8.29
N GLU A 233 3.93 -32.12 8.14
CA GLU A 233 4.86 -31.77 7.06
C GLU A 233 4.30 -31.93 5.63
N LYS A 234 3.27 -32.76 5.45
CA LYS A 234 2.65 -33.02 4.14
C LYS A 234 1.63 -31.96 3.74
N MET A 235 1.30 -31.02 4.64
CA MET A 235 0.30 -29.96 4.38
C MET A 235 0.91 -28.65 3.95
N ILE A 236 2.23 -28.57 3.78
CA ILE A 236 2.90 -27.41 3.20
C ILE A 236 3.24 -27.67 1.73
N THR A 237 3.02 -26.69 0.86
CA THR A 237 3.53 -26.74 -0.52
C THR A 237 5.05 -26.69 -0.47
N LYS A 238 5.71 -27.79 -0.89
CA LYS A 238 7.17 -27.94 -0.83
C LYS A 238 7.87 -26.85 -1.64
N MET A 239 9.01 -26.36 -1.14
CA MET A 239 9.70 -25.18 -1.68
C MET A 239 9.90 -25.21 -3.21
N PRO A 240 10.40 -26.28 -3.87
CA PRO A 240 10.54 -26.30 -5.32
C PRO A 240 9.19 -26.19 -6.05
N ILE A 241 8.15 -26.85 -5.52
CA ILE A 241 6.78 -26.79 -6.08
C ILE A 241 6.20 -25.40 -5.89
N ARG A 242 6.41 -24.81 -4.72
CA ARG A 242 5.97 -23.43 -4.39
C ARG A 242 6.54 -22.41 -5.39
N LEU A 243 7.86 -22.45 -5.66
CA LEU A 243 8.49 -21.56 -6.62
C LEU A 243 7.95 -21.74 -8.05
N LEU A 244 7.75 -23.00 -8.48
CA LEU A 244 7.17 -23.27 -9.80
C LEU A 244 5.68 -22.85 -9.87
N THR A 245 4.95 -22.95 -8.78
CA THR A 245 3.58 -22.45 -8.67
C THR A 245 3.54 -20.92 -8.84
N LEU A 246 4.44 -20.19 -8.16
CA LEU A 246 4.54 -18.73 -8.30
C LEU A 246 4.91 -18.33 -9.74
N GLN A 247 5.80 -19.08 -10.38
CA GLN A 247 6.15 -18.87 -11.78
C GLN A 247 4.94 -19.11 -12.69
N ALA A 248 4.15 -20.18 -12.47
CA ALA A 248 2.94 -20.47 -13.23
C ALA A 248 1.86 -19.38 -13.10
N LEU A 249 1.78 -18.69 -11.95
CA LEU A 249 0.87 -17.58 -11.67
C LEU A 249 1.26 -16.27 -12.41
N ASP A 250 2.48 -16.18 -12.97
CA ASP A 250 2.98 -15.01 -13.69
C ASP A 250 2.99 -13.71 -12.85
N LEU A 251 3.27 -13.84 -11.54
CA LEU A 251 3.12 -12.79 -10.53
C LEU A 251 3.83 -11.44 -10.81
N PRO A 252 4.97 -11.39 -11.52
CA PRO A 252 5.60 -10.10 -11.87
C PRO A 252 4.68 -9.13 -12.63
N LYS A 253 3.66 -9.64 -13.33
CA LYS A 253 2.71 -8.85 -14.14
C LYS A 253 1.36 -8.67 -13.47
N ARG A 254 1.17 -9.22 -12.26
CA ARG A 254 -0.10 -9.24 -11.54
C ARG A 254 -0.15 -8.14 -10.48
N HIS A 255 -1.38 -7.83 -10.04
CA HIS A 255 -1.63 -6.81 -9.01
C HIS A 255 -2.32 -7.40 -7.80
N VAL A 256 -3.33 -8.28 -8.02
CA VAL A 256 -4.11 -8.87 -6.93
C VAL A 256 -4.01 -10.39 -6.98
N PHE A 257 -3.39 -10.96 -5.97
CA PHE A 257 -3.20 -12.40 -5.83
C PHE A 257 -4.12 -12.98 -4.72
N TRP A 258 -4.90 -13.99 -5.07
CA TRP A 258 -5.72 -14.75 -4.14
C TRP A 258 -5.13 -16.13 -3.88
N ASP A 259 -4.92 -16.50 -2.60
CA ASP A 259 -4.45 -17.80 -2.14
C ASP A 259 -5.58 -18.52 -1.41
N ILE A 260 -6.24 -19.48 -2.07
CA ILE A 260 -7.41 -20.21 -1.55
C ILE A 260 -6.95 -21.53 -0.95
N GLY A 261 -7.17 -21.72 0.36
CA GLY A 261 -6.69 -22.88 1.12
C GLY A 261 -5.21 -22.72 1.49
N PHE A 262 -4.84 -21.59 2.08
CA PHE A 262 -3.45 -21.22 2.35
C PHE A 262 -2.75 -22.10 3.39
N CYS A 263 -3.45 -22.76 4.30
CA CYS A 263 -2.93 -23.63 5.37
C CYS A 263 -1.84 -22.95 6.22
N THR A 264 -0.55 -23.11 5.85
CA THR A 264 0.60 -22.47 6.53
C THR A 264 0.90 -21.06 6.03
N GLY A 265 0.24 -20.62 4.98
CA GLY A 265 0.52 -19.36 4.30
C GLY A 265 1.80 -19.37 3.45
N SER A 266 2.41 -20.53 3.23
CA SER A 266 3.74 -20.60 2.60
C SER A 266 3.78 -20.03 1.19
N VAL A 267 2.71 -20.18 0.40
CA VAL A 267 2.63 -19.62 -0.96
C VAL A 267 2.44 -18.11 -0.90
N SER A 268 1.52 -17.63 -0.08
CA SER A 268 1.28 -16.19 0.15
C SER A 268 2.54 -15.47 0.64
N ILE A 269 3.26 -16.07 1.60
CA ILE A 269 4.47 -15.50 2.21
C ILE A 269 5.61 -15.43 1.19
N GLU A 270 5.84 -16.50 0.43
CA GLU A 270 6.84 -16.51 -0.63
C GLU A 270 6.50 -15.49 -1.72
N ALA A 271 5.22 -15.42 -2.14
CA ALA A 271 4.73 -14.44 -3.09
C ALA A 271 4.95 -13.01 -2.60
N ARG A 272 4.60 -12.71 -1.35
CA ARG A 272 4.76 -11.38 -0.75
C ARG A 272 6.22 -10.93 -0.73
N ARG A 273 7.13 -11.83 -0.42
CA ARG A 273 8.56 -11.52 -0.35
C ARG A 273 9.21 -11.30 -1.71
N LEU A 274 8.81 -12.10 -2.71
CA LEU A 274 9.37 -12.02 -4.07
C LEU A 274 8.71 -10.92 -4.91
N PHE A 275 7.43 -10.63 -4.66
CA PHE A 275 6.62 -9.69 -5.41
C PHE A 275 5.89 -8.71 -4.47
N PRO A 276 6.62 -7.80 -3.81
CA PRO A 276 6.07 -6.95 -2.75
C PRO A 276 5.07 -5.91 -3.23
N HIS A 277 4.89 -5.73 -4.53
CA HIS A 277 3.85 -4.87 -5.12
C HIS A 277 2.45 -5.49 -5.08
N LEU A 278 2.33 -6.82 -4.88
CA LEU A 278 1.06 -7.52 -4.89
C LEU A 278 0.18 -7.12 -3.70
N GLN A 279 -1.11 -6.97 -3.94
CA GLN A 279 -2.14 -7.10 -2.94
C GLN A 279 -2.46 -8.60 -2.79
N ILE A 280 -2.34 -9.14 -1.58
CA ILE A 280 -2.53 -10.57 -1.32
C ILE A 280 -3.71 -10.78 -0.39
N GLU A 281 -4.71 -11.56 -0.87
CA GLU A 281 -5.88 -12.00 -0.13
C GLU A 281 -5.80 -13.52 0.07
N ALA A 282 -5.70 -13.96 1.31
CA ALA A 282 -5.52 -15.38 1.67
C ALA A 282 -6.77 -15.93 2.37
N PHE A 283 -7.30 -17.07 1.89
CA PHE A 283 -8.55 -17.65 2.36
C PHE A 283 -8.31 -19.04 2.95
N GLU A 284 -8.89 -19.32 4.11
CA GLU A 284 -8.79 -20.64 4.74
C GLU A 284 -10.01 -20.94 5.61
N ILE A 285 -10.48 -22.17 5.56
CA ILE A 285 -11.64 -22.62 6.31
C ILE A 285 -11.29 -23.05 7.74
N ARG A 286 -10.07 -23.51 7.97
CA ARG A 286 -9.61 -24.05 9.25
C ARG A 286 -9.14 -22.94 10.18
N PRO A 287 -9.82 -22.68 11.29
CA PRO A 287 -9.51 -21.54 12.17
C PRO A 287 -8.09 -21.60 12.76
N GLU A 288 -7.52 -22.79 12.96
CA GLU A 288 -6.17 -22.98 13.49
C GLU A 288 -5.08 -22.39 12.59
N CYS A 289 -5.36 -22.27 11.30
CA CYS A 289 -4.40 -21.75 10.32
C CYS A 289 -4.21 -20.23 10.40
N GLU A 290 -5.13 -19.48 11.01
CA GLU A 290 -5.03 -18.03 11.17
C GLU A 290 -3.79 -17.63 11.99
N ALA A 291 -3.61 -18.23 13.16
CA ALA A 291 -2.44 -17.97 14.00
C ALA A 291 -1.13 -18.38 13.29
N ILE A 292 -1.17 -19.49 12.54
CA ILE A 292 0.00 -20.05 11.83
C ILE A 292 0.47 -19.09 10.73
N ILE A 293 -0.43 -18.59 9.87
CA ILE A 293 -0.03 -17.67 8.79
C ILE A 293 0.54 -16.37 9.38
N HIS A 294 -0.06 -15.83 10.44
CA HIS A 294 0.43 -14.61 11.09
C HIS A 294 1.80 -14.82 11.74
N GLU A 295 2.03 -15.94 12.40
CA GLU A 295 3.35 -16.28 12.96
C GLU A 295 4.39 -16.42 11.84
N ASN A 296 4.09 -17.18 10.80
CA ASN A 296 4.98 -17.34 9.67
C ASN A 296 5.27 -16.02 8.93
N ALA A 297 4.23 -15.19 8.71
CA ALA A 297 4.40 -13.89 8.05
C ALA A 297 5.34 -12.95 8.84
N ARG A 298 5.22 -12.92 10.17
CA ARG A 298 6.15 -12.18 11.04
C ARG A 298 7.57 -12.75 10.98
N ARG A 299 7.70 -14.06 11.12
CA ARG A 299 9.00 -14.75 11.07
C ARG A 299 9.78 -14.47 9.80
N PHE A 300 9.10 -14.42 8.66
CA PHE A 300 9.72 -14.22 7.36
C PHE A 300 9.69 -12.77 6.85
N GLY A 301 9.23 -11.81 7.64
CA GLY A 301 9.17 -10.42 7.24
C GLY A 301 8.25 -10.21 6.02
N ALA A 302 7.03 -10.76 6.05
CA ALA A 302 6.04 -10.68 4.98
C ALA A 302 4.75 -9.96 5.43
N PRO A 303 4.79 -8.63 5.71
CA PRO A 303 3.63 -7.86 6.10
C PRO A 303 2.64 -7.69 4.94
N GLY A 304 1.38 -7.35 5.26
CA GLY A 304 0.38 -6.94 4.27
C GLY A 304 -0.28 -8.10 3.53
N ILE A 305 -0.37 -9.29 4.14
CA ILE A 305 -1.23 -10.38 3.70
C ILE A 305 -2.57 -10.23 4.42
N HIS A 306 -3.67 -10.08 3.68
CA HIS A 306 -5.01 -9.99 4.22
C HIS A 306 -5.59 -11.40 4.35
N VAL A 307 -5.98 -11.77 5.57
CA VAL A 307 -6.45 -13.11 5.89
C VAL A 307 -7.97 -13.13 6.06
N HIS A 308 -8.63 -14.04 5.35
CA HIS A 308 -10.07 -14.26 5.40
C HIS A 308 -10.35 -15.68 5.87
N MET A 309 -10.90 -15.80 7.08
CA MET A 309 -11.24 -17.09 7.66
C MET A 309 -12.69 -17.48 7.34
N GLY A 310 -12.89 -18.74 7.00
CA GLY A 310 -14.20 -19.32 6.69
C GLY A 310 -14.25 -20.07 5.36
N ASP A 311 -15.43 -20.59 5.05
CA ASP A 311 -15.64 -21.28 3.79
C ASP A 311 -15.67 -20.30 2.61
N PHE A 312 -14.69 -20.43 1.71
CA PHE A 312 -14.58 -19.56 0.53
C PHE A 312 -15.87 -19.53 -0.31
N ARG A 313 -16.65 -20.61 -0.31
CA ARG A 313 -17.96 -20.66 -1.00
C ARG A 313 -18.98 -19.69 -0.44
N SER A 314 -18.82 -19.27 0.81
CA SER A 314 -19.70 -18.29 1.50
C SER A 314 -19.15 -16.88 1.52
N VAL A 315 -17.89 -16.66 1.14
CA VAL A 315 -17.26 -15.33 1.11
C VAL A 315 -17.96 -14.47 0.06
N CYS A 316 -18.25 -13.22 0.40
CA CYS A 316 -18.70 -12.23 -0.57
C CYS A 316 -17.52 -11.76 -1.42
N CYS A 317 -17.28 -12.41 -2.56
CA CYS A 317 -16.15 -12.09 -3.43
C CYS A 317 -16.15 -10.64 -3.89
N ASP A 318 -17.34 -10.05 -4.15
CA ASP A 318 -17.45 -8.66 -4.55
C ASP A 318 -17.01 -7.69 -3.44
N SER A 319 -17.22 -8.03 -2.17
CA SER A 319 -16.77 -7.21 -1.04
C SER A 319 -15.26 -7.26 -0.82
N VAL A 320 -14.61 -8.36 -1.17
CA VAL A 320 -13.14 -8.52 -1.13
C VAL A 320 -12.48 -7.86 -2.34
N ALA A 321 -13.10 -7.96 -3.52
CA ALA A 321 -12.62 -7.39 -4.77
C ALA A 321 -13.04 -5.93 -4.99
N THR A 322 -13.32 -5.17 -3.91
CA THR A 322 -13.92 -3.81 -4.01
C THR A 322 -13.11 -2.81 -4.81
N ASN A 323 -11.79 -2.91 -4.78
CA ASN A 323 -10.90 -1.95 -5.44
C ASN A 323 -10.36 -2.48 -6.78
N GLU A 324 -9.90 -3.73 -6.79
CA GLU A 324 -9.31 -4.37 -7.97
C GLU A 324 -9.70 -5.85 -8.00
N LYS A 325 -10.00 -6.35 -9.21
CA LYS A 325 -10.33 -7.77 -9.41
C LYS A 325 -9.07 -8.63 -9.27
N PRO A 326 -9.18 -9.88 -8.73
CA PRO A 326 -8.07 -10.79 -8.73
C PRO A 326 -7.62 -11.11 -10.16
N ASP A 327 -6.32 -11.02 -10.41
CA ASP A 327 -5.70 -11.33 -11.69
C ASP A 327 -4.75 -12.55 -11.62
N ALA A 328 -4.48 -13.04 -10.40
CA ALA A 328 -3.83 -14.32 -10.13
C ALA A 328 -4.52 -15.04 -8.98
N VAL A 329 -4.86 -16.33 -9.16
CA VAL A 329 -5.51 -17.13 -8.13
C VAL A 329 -4.81 -18.48 -8.01
N PHE A 330 -4.41 -18.83 -6.79
CA PHE A 330 -3.92 -20.18 -6.45
C PHE A 330 -4.98 -20.93 -5.63
N ILE A 331 -5.24 -22.17 -6.00
CA ILE A 331 -6.12 -23.09 -5.25
C ILE A 331 -5.23 -24.15 -4.61
N GLY A 332 -4.87 -23.96 -3.34
CA GLY A 332 -4.04 -24.87 -2.56
C GLY A 332 -4.82 -26.04 -1.97
N GLY A 333 -6.13 -25.85 -1.74
CA GLY A 333 -7.03 -26.90 -1.24
C GLY A 333 -8.47 -26.60 -1.61
N HIS A 334 -9.25 -27.62 -2.00
CA HIS A 334 -10.63 -27.45 -2.46
C HIS A 334 -11.67 -28.28 -1.70
N GLY A 335 -11.25 -29.21 -0.83
CA GLY A 335 -12.16 -30.01 -0.01
C GLY A 335 -13.25 -30.77 -0.78
N GLY A 336 -13.03 -31.12 -2.05
CA GLY A 336 -14.02 -31.76 -2.93
C GLY A 336 -14.90 -30.78 -3.73
N HIS A 337 -14.82 -29.45 -3.46
CA HIS A 337 -15.69 -28.40 -4.03
C HIS A 337 -15.04 -27.57 -5.13
N LEU A 338 -14.12 -28.14 -5.91
CA LEU A 338 -13.32 -27.42 -6.89
C LEU A 338 -14.17 -26.63 -7.89
N LYS A 339 -15.23 -27.24 -8.45
CA LYS A 339 -16.09 -26.59 -9.45
C LYS A 339 -16.78 -25.36 -8.88
N GLU A 340 -17.31 -25.43 -7.66
CA GLU A 340 -17.97 -24.33 -6.98
C GLU A 340 -16.98 -23.18 -6.70
N ILE A 341 -15.79 -23.51 -6.22
CA ILE A 341 -14.71 -22.53 -5.97
C ILE A 341 -14.31 -21.84 -7.27
N MET A 342 -14.05 -22.60 -8.35
CA MET A 342 -13.67 -22.04 -9.64
C MET A 342 -14.76 -21.16 -10.25
N ALA A 343 -16.04 -21.56 -10.15
CA ALA A 343 -17.15 -20.75 -10.63
C ALA A 343 -17.21 -19.38 -9.92
N ARG A 344 -16.99 -19.36 -8.58
CA ARG A 344 -16.95 -18.10 -7.82
C ARG A 344 -15.75 -17.24 -8.19
N VAL A 345 -14.57 -17.84 -8.33
CA VAL A 345 -13.37 -17.12 -8.78
C VAL A 345 -13.62 -16.47 -10.13
N VAL A 346 -14.12 -17.22 -11.11
CA VAL A 346 -14.37 -16.74 -12.48
C VAL A 346 -15.37 -15.57 -12.51
N SER A 347 -16.34 -15.55 -11.60
CA SER A 347 -17.32 -14.44 -11.55
C SER A 347 -16.68 -13.08 -11.31
N VAL A 348 -15.55 -13.04 -10.60
CA VAL A 348 -14.83 -11.79 -10.25
C VAL A 348 -13.44 -11.68 -10.89
N LEU A 349 -12.92 -12.73 -11.52
CA LEU A 349 -11.59 -12.77 -12.12
C LEU A 349 -11.43 -11.68 -13.19
N ALA A 350 -10.27 -11.05 -13.22
CA ALA A 350 -9.91 -10.11 -14.28
C ALA A 350 -9.92 -10.78 -15.67
N PRO A 351 -10.11 -10.02 -16.78
CA PRO A 351 -10.24 -10.60 -18.12
C PRO A 351 -9.05 -11.46 -18.56
N ASP A 352 -7.83 -11.13 -18.13
CA ASP A 352 -6.59 -11.85 -18.44
C ASP A 352 -6.07 -12.66 -17.22
N GLY A 353 -6.93 -12.86 -16.24
CA GLY A 353 -6.60 -13.52 -14.98
C GLY A 353 -6.24 -15.00 -15.16
N VAL A 354 -5.33 -15.49 -14.30
CA VAL A 354 -4.87 -16.87 -14.28
C VAL A 354 -5.33 -17.58 -13.02
N ILE A 355 -5.66 -18.87 -13.13
CA ILE A 355 -5.93 -19.77 -12.01
C ILE A 355 -4.91 -20.90 -12.09
N VAL A 356 -4.29 -21.21 -10.95
CA VAL A 356 -3.30 -22.30 -10.80
C VAL A 356 -3.72 -23.20 -9.65
N MET A 357 -3.57 -24.51 -9.82
CA MET A 357 -3.81 -25.52 -8.80
C MET A 357 -2.70 -26.58 -8.81
N ASN A 358 -2.30 -27.03 -7.65
CA ASN A 358 -1.41 -28.19 -7.50
C ASN A 358 -2.24 -29.45 -7.23
N SER A 359 -2.19 -30.39 -8.16
CA SER A 359 -2.85 -31.70 -8.04
C SER A 359 -1.86 -32.75 -7.64
N VAL A 360 -2.18 -33.51 -6.56
CA VAL A 360 -1.40 -34.66 -6.11
C VAL A 360 -2.21 -35.94 -6.40
N LYS A 361 -1.63 -36.87 -7.16
CA LYS A 361 -2.22 -38.20 -7.34
C LYS A 361 -1.95 -39.02 -6.07
N ALA A 362 -2.96 -39.14 -5.20
CA ALA A 362 -2.89 -40.05 -4.07
C ALA A 362 -3.56 -41.41 -4.43
N PRO A 363 -2.95 -42.56 -4.10
CA PRO A 363 -3.44 -43.87 -4.53
C PRO A 363 -4.83 -44.25 -4.00
N LEU A 364 -5.34 -43.57 -2.96
CA LEU A 364 -6.58 -43.87 -2.26
C LEU A 364 -7.69 -42.84 -2.46
N VAL A 365 -7.49 -41.80 -3.29
CA VAL A 365 -8.51 -40.76 -3.52
C VAL A 365 -9.34 -41.15 -4.73
N THR A 366 -10.62 -41.39 -4.53
CA THR A 366 -11.58 -41.80 -5.56
C THR A 366 -11.92 -40.75 -6.59
N THR A 367 -11.63 -39.49 -6.27
CA THR A 367 -11.92 -38.35 -7.16
C THR A 367 -10.61 -37.75 -7.66
N ASP A 368 -10.32 -37.91 -8.95
CA ASP A 368 -9.13 -37.33 -9.57
C ASP A 368 -9.31 -35.78 -9.70
N SER A 369 -8.56 -35.01 -8.88
CA SER A 369 -8.60 -33.55 -8.93
C SER A 369 -8.27 -33.00 -10.32
N HIS A 370 -7.48 -33.72 -11.13
CA HIS A 370 -7.19 -33.37 -12.51
C HIS A 370 -8.44 -33.50 -13.41
N GLN A 371 -9.24 -34.54 -13.19
CA GLN A 371 -10.51 -34.71 -13.91
C GLN A 371 -11.49 -33.60 -13.54
N LEU A 372 -11.65 -33.30 -12.25
CA LEU A 372 -12.51 -32.20 -11.78
C LEU A 372 -12.08 -30.84 -12.37
N TRP A 373 -10.77 -30.63 -12.44
CA TRP A 373 -10.21 -29.42 -13.06
C TRP A 373 -10.59 -29.30 -14.55
N ASN A 374 -10.39 -30.39 -15.33
CA ASN A 374 -10.73 -30.41 -16.75
C ASN A 374 -12.22 -30.18 -17.01
N GLU A 375 -13.07 -30.76 -16.17
CA GLU A 375 -14.52 -30.54 -16.24
C GLU A 375 -14.89 -29.12 -15.92
N ALA A 376 -14.35 -28.53 -14.83
CA ALA A 376 -14.60 -27.16 -14.43
C ALA A 376 -14.13 -26.16 -15.49
N CYS A 377 -12.93 -26.34 -16.05
CA CYS A 377 -12.44 -25.48 -17.13
C CYS A 377 -13.34 -25.49 -18.34
N ARG A 378 -13.83 -26.66 -18.76
CA ARG A 378 -14.74 -26.81 -19.89
C ARG A 378 -16.10 -26.15 -19.64
N GLU A 379 -16.68 -26.38 -18.46
CA GLU A 379 -17.98 -25.80 -18.07
C GLU A 379 -17.92 -24.25 -17.97
N LEU A 380 -16.78 -23.72 -17.52
CA LEU A 380 -16.57 -22.28 -17.32
C LEU A 380 -15.94 -21.57 -18.54
N GLY A 381 -15.67 -22.29 -19.64
CA GLY A 381 -15.09 -21.72 -20.87
C GLY A 381 -13.64 -21.21 -20.69
N LEU A 382 -12.87 -21.84 -19.79
CA LEU A 382 -11.48 -21.45 -19.50
C LEU A 382 -10.51 -22.16 -20.46
N THR A 383 -9.49 -21.42 -20.89
CA THR A 383 -8.40 -21.96 -21.73
C THR A 383 -7.34 -22.59 -20.82
N GLN A 384 -7.11 -23.90 -21.00
CA GLN A 384 -6.10 -24.61 -20.25
C GLN A 384 -4.72 -24.54 -20.90
N GLU A 385 -3.67 -24.36 -20.10
CA GLU A 385 -2.28 -24.51 -20.54
C GLU A 385 -1.79 -25.95 -20.32
N PRO A 386 -0.72 -26.40 -21.04
CA PRO A 386 -0.14 -27.72 -20.81
C PRO A 386 0.26 -27.92 -19.35
N PRO A 387 -0.14 -29.04 -18.71
CA PRO A 387 0.17 -29.29 -17.31
C PRO A 387 1.66 -29.57 -17.11
N MET A 388 2.22 -29.06 -16.00
CA MET A 388 3.61 -29.32 -15.61
C MET A 388 3.64 -30.40 -14.54
N ARG A 389 4.25 -31.56 -14.85
CA ARG A 389 4.37 -32.68 -13.92
C ARG A 389 5.77 -32.69 -13.31
N ILE A 390 5.83 -32.75 -11.98
CA ILE A 390 7.07 -32.70 -11.19
C ILE A 390 7.07 -33.84 -10.19
N GLN A 391 8.22 -34.50 -10.05
CA GLN A 391 8.44 -35.50 -9.02
C GLN A 391 9.69 -35.11 -8.21
N LEU A 392 9.53 -34.98 -6.90
CA LEU A 392 10.61 -34.67 -5.98
C LEU A 392 10.94 -35.98 -5.22
N ASN A 393 12.10 -36.55 -5.53
CA ASN A 393 12.59 -37.82 -4.91
C ASN A 393 11.50 -38.91 -4.96
N ASP A 394 11.29 -39.63 -3.84
CA ASP A 394 10.30 -40.69 -3.70
C ASP A 394 8.88 -40.17 -3.38
N ASN A 395 8.65 -38.89 -3.39
CA ASN A 395 7.30 -38.34 -3.16
C ASN A 395 6.39 -38.58 -4.37
N HIS A 396 5.08 -38.58 -4.12
CA HIS A 396 4.09 -38.63 -5.21
C HIS A 396 4.29 -37.45 -6.20
N PRO A 397 4.15 -37.74 -7.50
CA PRO A 397 4.21 -36.68 -8.50
C PRO A 397 3.13 -35.61 -8.25
N ILE A 398 3.53 -34.37 -8.41
CA ILE A 398 2.64 -33.20 -8.35
C ILE A 398 2.46 -32.68 -9.77
N THR A 399 1.23 -32.35 -10.13
CA THR A 399 0.91 -31.72 -11.41
C THR A 399 0.44 -30.30 -11.15
N ILE A 400 1.16 -29.31 -11.68
CA ILE A 400 0.73 -27.93 -11.68
C ILE A 400 -0.20 -27.74 -12.88
N LEU A 401 -1.44 -27.37 -12.59
CA LEU A 401 -2.51 -27.12 -13.55
C LEU A 401 -2.72 -25.60 -13.65
N LYS A 402 -2.88 -25.10 -14.88
CA LYS A 402 -3.06 -23.67 -15.14
C LYS A 402 -4.14 -23.45 -16.18
N CYS A 403 -5.00 -22.48 -15.95
CA CYS A 403 -5.95 -21.99 -16.95
C CYS A 403 -6.06 -20.45 -16.92
N ARG A 404 -6.61 -19.92 -17.99
CA ARG A 404 -6.87 -18.48 -18.15
C ARG A 404 -8.32 -18.25 -18.54
N ARG A 405 -8.79 -17.06 -18.21
CA ARG A 405 -10.09 -16.58 -18.65
C ARG A 405 -10.08 -16.26 -20.14
#